data_2d73590244f6d25eac8656a73d86ac77
#
_entry.id   2d73590244f6d25eac8656a73d86ac77
#
_cell.length_a   1.000
_cell.length_b   1.000
_cell.length_c   1.000
_cell.angle_alpha   90.00
_cell.angle_beta   90.00
_cell.angle_gamma   90.00
#
_symmetry.space_group_name_H-M   'P 1'
#
loop_
_entity.id
_entity.type
_entity.pdbx_description
1 polymer ?
#
loop_
_entity_poly.entity_id
_entity_poly.type
_entity_poly.pdbx_seq_one_letter_code
_entity_poly.pdbx_strand_id
1 'polypeptide(L)'
;MKPVLFNNTVLRDGHQSMAATRMATASMLEPAPILDEMGFAGLETWGGATIDSCLRYLNENPFDRLRTLKKIAPKTPQLMLLRGQNIVQYASFPDDVVETFVRLTCENGQDILRIFDALNDVRNLQTAIKATKKYGKHARGELCYTISPVHTVANFVKMGVELEKMGCDSIGIKDMSGIIQPQIAYHMVKELKGKIGIPITLHTHDTAGLGAASYLAAIDAGVDCVEVSIVPFANGTSQPDTQRMLALLEGHPRCPKFDTEKLAKLRDYFEGVYKELSKFTSPANERVDSDILIYQVPGGMLSNFRTQLKEQGMSDKFDAVLKEIPDRPGGAGLDSAGHAHVADRWHAGDDECEVRPLENGLPARPGHRARQVWADARPD
;
A
#
# COMPACT_ATOMS: atom_id res chain seq x y z
N MET A 1 -14.39 10.34 23.85
CA MET A 1 -14.14 9.28 22.83
C MET A 1 -12.64 9.07 22.73
N LYS A 2 -12.18 7.85 22.32
CA LYS A 2 -10.75 7.62 22.08
C LYS A 2 -10.34 8.35 20.79
N PRO A 3 -9.15 9.00 20.76
CA PRO A 3 -8.62 9.56 19.53
C PRO A 3 -8.50 8.51 18.43
N VAL A 4 -8.68 8.92 17.17
CA VAL A 4 -8.37 8.05 16.04
C VAL A 4 -6.84 7.88 15.95
N LEU A 5 -6.40 6.68 15.60
CA LEU A 5 -4.98 6.40 15.42
C LEU A 5 -4.54 6.73 13.99
N PHE A 6 -3.27 7.12 13.83
CA PHE A 6 -2.66 7.32 12.53
C PHE A 6 -1.50 6.35 12.33
N ASN A 7 -1.48 5.62 11.22
CA ASN A 7 -0.28 4.97 10.69
C ASN A 7 0.37 5.91 9.68
N ASN A 8 1.68 5.93 9.60
CA ASN A 8 2.39 6.75 8.62
C ASN A 8 3.02 5.89 7.52
N THR A 9 2.83 6.30 6.26
CA THR A 9 3.23 5.56 5.07
C THR A 9 4.43 6.16 4.33
N VAL A 10 5.00 7.27 4.81
CA VAL A 10 6.03 8.04 4.09
C VAL A 10 7.27 7.20 3.74
N LEU A 11 7.63 6.23 4.59
CA LEU A 11 8.81 5.38 4.39
C LEU A 11 8.55 4.19 3.43
N ARG A 12 7.33 4.01 2.93
CA ARG A 12 7.01 2.98 1.94
C ARG A 12 6.03 3.49 0.87
N ASP A 13 4.72 3.52 1.15
CA ASP A 13 3.69 3.82 0.14
C ASP A 13 3.72 5.28 -0.32
N GLY A 14 4.03 6.20 0.58
CA GLY A 14 4.16 7.62 0.24
C GLY A 14 5.19 7.85 -0.88
N HIS A 15 6.44 7.42 -0.67
CA HIS A 15 7.46 7.58 -1.70
C HIS A 15 7.32 6.59 -2.87
N GLN A 16 6.64 5.46 -2.67
CA GLN A 16 6.30 4.57 -3.78
C GLN A 16 5.39 5.30 -4.77
N SER A 17 4.38 5.97 -4.26
CA SER A 17 3.35 6.64 -5.07
C SER A 17 3.86 7.92 -5.74
N MET A 18 4.71 8.68 -5.05
CA MET A 18 5.18 10.00 -5.52
C MET A 18 6.50 9.93 -6.29
N ALA A 19 7.40 8.99 -5.96
CA ALA A 19 8.77 8.91 -6.48
C ALA A 19 9.18 7.47 -6.85
N ALA A 20 8.25 6.66 -7.36
CA ALA A 20 8.47 5.32 -7.92
C ALA A 20 9.34 4.41 -7.03
N THR A 21 9.19 4.47 -5.71
CA THR A 21 9.93 3.68 -4.70
C THR A 21 11.45 3.94 -4.71
N ARG A 22 11.92 5.13 -5.10
CA ARG A 22 13.35 5.44 -5.27
C ARG A 22 14.02 6.04 -4.02
N MET A 23 13.33 6.20 -2.90
CA MET A 23 13.95 6.66 -1.66
C MET A 23 14.92 5.58 -1.13
N ALA A 24 16.21 5.94 -1.04
CA ALA A 24 17.24 5.06 -0.50
C ALA A 24 17.14 4.92 1.02
N THR A 25 17.67 3.84 1.57
CA THR A 25 17.70 3.63 3.03
C THR A 25 18.42 4.78 3.75
N ALA A 26 19.48 5.32 3.16
CA ALA A 26 20.22 6.45 3.72
C ALA A 26 19.33 7.67 4.00
N SER A 27 18.38 7.98 3.10
CA SER A 27 17.43 9.08 3.26
C SER A 27 16.32 8.80 4.29
N MET A 28 16.25 7.60 4.86
CA MET A 28 15.30 7.22 5.90
C MET A 28 15.91 7.29 7.31
N LEU A 29 17.24 7.32 7.42
CA LEU A 29 17.94 7.20 8.71
C LEU A 29 17.68 8.38 9.64
N GLU A 30 17.70 9.60 9.11
CA GLU A 30 17.50 10.81 9.88
C GLU A 30 16.04 11.01 10.34
N PRO A 31 15.01 10.84 9.47
CA PRO A 31 13.63 11.06 9.87
C PRO A 31 13.03 9.91 10.70
N ALA A 32 13.53 8.67 10.59
CA ALA A 32 12.93 7.52 11.26
C ALA A 32 12.89 7.63 12.79
N PRO A 33 13.94 8.09 13.51
CA PRO A 33 13.87 8.33 14.96
C PRO A 33 12.84 9.41 15.34
N ILE A 34 12.67 10.44 14.52
CA ILE A 34 11.67 11.48 14.75
C ILE A 34 10.26 10.89 14.60
N LEU A 35 10.04 10.11 13.52
CA LEU A 35 8.79 9.40 13.29
C LEU A 35 8.44 8.43 14.43
N ASP A 36 9.45 7.76 15.01
CA ASP A 36 9.29 6.84 16.14
C ASP A 36 8.81 7.52 17.43
N GLU A 37 9.11 8.82 17.58
CA GLU A 37 8.69 9.62 18.73
C GLU A 37 7.37 10.37 18.54
N MET A 38 6.82 10.35 17.32
CA MET A 38 5.60 11.11 16.99
C MET A 38 4.32 10.53 17.59
N GLY A 39 4.31 9.25 17.97
CA GLY A 39 3.12 8.57 18.46
C GLY A 39 2.21 8.02 17.36
N PHE A 40 2.75 7.79 16.17
CA PHE A 40 2.06 6.99 15.16
C PHE A 40 1.80 5.57 15.68
N ALA A 41 0.65 5.00 15.33
CA ALA A 41 0.30 3.63 15.70
C ALA A 41 1.14 2.59 14.94
N GLY A 42 1.70 2.98 13.81
CA GLY A 42 2.60 2.17 13.03
C GLY A 42 3.28 2.96 11.91
N LEU A 43 4.47 2.49 11.50
CA LEU A 43 5.22 3.01 10.37
C LEU A 43 5.26 1.96 9.27
N GLU A 44 4.76 2.29 8.09
CA GLU A 44 4.87 1.40 6.95
C GLU A 44 6.25 1.56 6.31
N THR A 45 7.05 0.48 6.37
CA THR A 45 8.48 0.51 6.02
C THR A 45 8.86 -0.47 4.92
N TRP A 46 8.01 -1.46 4.62
CA TRP A 46 8.39 -2.56 3.75
C TRP A 46 7.24 -3.11 2.91
N GLY A 47 7.58 -3.83 1.83
CA GLY A 47 6.61 -4.46 0.92
C GLY A 47 7.28 -4.91 -0.38
N GLY A 48 6.49 -5.45 -1.30
CA GLY A 48 7.00 -6.01 -2.57
C GLY A 48 7.75 -4.99 -3.42
N ALA A 49 7.19 -3.78 -3.60
CA ALA A 49 7.84 -2.73 -4.38
C ALA A 49 9.15 -2.24 -3.72
N THR A 50 9.24 -2.26 -2.38
CA THR A 50 10.47 -1.94 -1.66
C THR A 50 11.56 -2.95 -1.96
N ILE A 51 11.24 -4.25 -1.88
CA ILE A 51 12.19 -5.34 -2.17
C ILE A 51 12.68 -5.22 -3.62
N ASP A 52 11.76 -5.06 -4.55
CA ASP A 52 12.08 -4.93 -5.97
C ASP A 52 12.97 -3.70 -6.24
N SER A 53 12.63 -2.56 -5.66
CA SER A 53 13.42 -1.34 -5.83
C SER A 53 14.82 -1.44 -5.20
N CYS A 54 14.95 -2.02 -3.99
CA CYS A 54 16.24 -2.27 -3.36
C CYS A 54 17.16 -3.08 -4.27
N LEU A 55 16.63 -4.18 -4.86
CA LEU A 55 17.42 -5.11 -5.68
C LEU A 55 17.76 -4.55 -7.07
N ARG A 56 16.79 -3.88 -7.73
CA ARG A 56 16.94 -3.46 -9.13
C ARG A 56 17.60 -2.10 -9.30
N TYR A 57 17.33 -1.17 -8.39
CA TYR A 57 17.64 0.23 -8.61
C TYR A 57 18.56 0.85 -7.56
N LEU A 58 18.45 0.40 -6.32
CA LEU A 58 19.17 1.02 -5.21
C LEU A 58 20.44 0.24 -4.81
N ASN A 59 20.60 -0.98 -5.31
CA ASN A 59 21.70 -1.88 -4.94
C ASN A 59 21.79 -2.10 -3.42
N GLU A 60 20.65 -2.21 -2.77
CA GLU A 60 20.51 -2.41 -1.32
C GLU A 60 19.99 -3.82 -1.02
N ASN A 61 20.42 -4.39 0.12
CA ASN A 61 19.78 -5.59 0.67
C ASN A 61 18.47 -5.16 1.39
N PRO A 62 17.29 -5.62 0.95
CA PRO A 62 16.02 -5.21 1.55
C PRO A 62 15.87 -5.63 3.02
N PHE A 63 16.49 -6.74 3.45
CA PHE A 63 16.48 -7.16 4.85
C PHE A 63 17.38 -6.28 5.74
N ASP A 64 18.49 -5.76 5.20
CA ASP A 64 19.32 -4.79 5.92
C ASP A 64 18.57 -3.48 6.16
N ARG A 65 17.79 -3.01 5.17
CA ARG A 65 16.89 -1.87 5.34
C ARG A 65 15.91 -2.13 6.48
N LEU A 66 15.25 -3.29 6.48
CA LEU A 66 14.27 -3.66 7.51
C LEU A 66 14.89 -3.67 8.92
N ARG A 67 16.02 -4.38 9.09
CA ARG A 67 16.76 -4.44 10.37
C ARG A 67 17.20 -3.05 10.83
N THR A 68 17.72 -2.25 9.91
CA THR A 68 18.18 -0.88 10.22
C THR A 68 17.04 0.00 10.70
N LEU A 69 15.92 0.02 9.97
CA LEU A 69 14.74 0.81 10.37
C LEU A 69 14.19 0.34 11.72
N LYS A 70 14.10 -0.98 11.95
CA LYS A 70 13.65 -1.50 13.24
C LYS A 70 14.59 -1.12 14.39
N LYS A 71 15.89 -1.07 14.15
CA LYS A 71 16.89 -0.67 15.15
C LYS A 71 16.79 0.79 15.53
N ILE A 72 16.54 1.70 14.56
CA ILE A 72 16.52 3.16 14.80
C ILE A 72 15.14 3.70 15.15
N ALA A 73 14.08 2.94 14.83
CA ALA A 73 12.69 3.24 15.20
C ALA A 73 12.09 2.03 15.95
N PRO A 74 12.56 1.75 17.19
CA PRO A 74 12.20 0.52 17.91
C PRO A 74 10.83 0.57 18.58
N LYS A 75 10.30 1.77 18.89
CA LYS A 75 9.08 1.96 19.70
C LYS A 75 7.82 1.74 18.87
N THR A 76 7.80 2.27 17.65
CA THR A 76 6.64 2.24 16.77
C THR A 76 6.60 0.92 15.98
N PRO A 77 5.48 0.18 16.01
CA PRO A 77 5.33 -1.03 15.21
C PRO A 77 5.60 -0.79 13.73
N GLN A 78 6.36 -1.69 13.09
CA GLN A 78 6.64 -1.61 11.66
C GLN A 78 5.66 -2.45 10.86
N LEU A 79 5.10 -1.85 9.79
CA LEU A 79 4.12 -2.48 8.92
C LEU A 79 4.73 -2.82 7.57
N MET A 80 4.29 -3.94 7.00
CA MET A 80 4.55 -4.27 5.61
C MET A 80 3.28 -4.68 4.87
N LEU A 81 3.28 -4.48 3.57
CA LEU A 81 2.25 -5.00 2.66
C LEU A 81 2.68 -6.36 2.10
N LEU A 82 1.84 -7.40 2.29
CA LEU A 82 2.09 -8.77 1.87
C LEU A 82 0.94 -9.28 0.98
N ARG A 83 1.26 -9.73 -0.23
CA ARG A 83 0.28 -10.23 -1.20
C ARG A 83 -0.11 -11.70 -0.96
N GLY A 84 -0.57 -12.04 0.24
CA GLY A 84 -1.04 -13.39 0.56
C GLY A 84 -0.13 -14.48 0.01
N GLN A 85 -0.69 -15.40 -0.77
CA GLN A 85 0.03 -16.52 -1.39
C GLN A 85 1.10 -16.10 -2.43
N ASN A 86 1.02 -14.87 -2.94
CA ASN A 86 2.01 -14.32 -3.89
C ASN A 86 3.19 -13.64 -3.19
N ILE A 87 3.17 -13.55 -1.86
CA ILE A 87 4.22 -12.94 -1.03
C ILE A 87 4.48 -11.48 -1.46
N VAL A 88 5.54 -11.24 -2.21
CA VAL A 88 5.98 -9.93 -2.73
C VAL A 88 6.08 -9.92 -4.26
N GLN A 89 5.57 -10.96 -4.91
CA GLN A 89 5.62 -11.16 -6.35
C GLN A 89 4.19 -11.16 -6.96
N TYR A 90 4.07 -11.56 -8.22
CA TYR A 90 2.81 -11.64 -8.96
C TYR A 90 2.35 -13.07 -9.25
N ALA A 91 3.17 -14.08 -8.93
CA ALA A 91 2.83 -15.50 -9.04
C ALA A 91 2.68 -16.12 -7.64
N SER A 92 1.80 -17.12 -7.52
CA SER A 92 1.59 -17.84 -6.27
C SER A 92 2.77 -18.75 -5.94
N PHE A 93 3.07 -18.87 -4.65
CA PHE A 93 4.12 -19.72 -4.11
C PHE A 93 3.53 -20.87 -3.27
N PRO A 94 4.25 -22.00 -3.11
CA PRO A 94 3.86 -23.05 -2.18
C PRO A 94 3.82 -22.56 -0.72
N ASP A 95 3.04 -23.23 0.11
CA ASP A 95 2.80 -22.83 1.50
C ASP A 95 4.06 -22.75 2.35
N ASP A 96 5.01 -23.65 2.17
CA ASP A 96 6.29 -23.69 2.87
C ASP A 96 7.17 -22.47 2.53
N VAL A 97 7.10 -21.99 1.29
CA VAL A 97 7.79 -20.77 0.85
C VAL A 97 7.13 -19.54 1.49
N VAL A 98 5.78 -19.49 1.50
CA VAL A 98 5.03 -18.40 2.17
C VAL A 98 5.36 -18.36 3.66
N GLU A 99 5.31 -19.51 4.35
CA GLU A 99 5.64 -19.59 5.76
C GLU A 99 7.08 -19.17 6.04
N THR A 100 8.04 -19.63 5.22
CA THR A 100 9.46 -19.27 5.37
C THR A 100 9.66 -17.77 5.19
N PHE A 101 9.02 -17.16 4.19
CA PHE A 101 9.09 -15.72 3.97
C PHE A 101 8.54 -14.94 5.17
N VAL A 102 7.35 -15.32 5.65
CA VAL A 102 6.72 -14.67 6.81
C VAL A 102 7.62 -14.79 8.05
N ARG A 103 8.18 -15.98 8.31
CA ARG A 103 9.11 -16.20 9.41
C ARG A 103 10.30 -15.24 9.35
N LEU A 104 11.02 -15.24 8.22
CA LEU A 104 12.19 -14.37 8.03
C LEU A 104 11.83 -12.88 8.16
N THR A 105 10.70 -12.47 7.65
CA THR A 105 10.19 -11.11 7.76
C THR A 105 9.94 -10.72 9.22
N CYS A 106 9.29 -11.59 9.99
CA CYS A 106 9.02 -11.39 11.41
C CYS A 106 10.32 -11.34 12.24
N GLU A 107 11.24 -12.27 12.00
CA GLU A 107 12.54 -12.35 12.67
C GLU A 107 13.42 -11.11 12.40
N ASN A 108 13.28 -10.50 11.22
CA ASN A 108 14.03 -9.31 10.83
C ASN A 108 13.36 -7.98 11.22
N GLY A 109 12.23 -7.98 11.95
CA GLY A 109 11.73 -6.80 12.63
C GLY A 109 10.36 -6.29 12.21
N GLN A 110 9.62 -6.97 11.31
CA GLN A 110 8.24 -6.61 11.03
C GLN A 110 7.32 -7.02 12.18
N ASP A 111 6.41 -6.11 12.55
CA ASP A 111 5.48 -6.30 13.66
C ASP A 111 4.05 -6.54 13.18
N ILE A 112 3.66 -5.90 12.06
CA ILE A 112 2.32 -5.98 11.49
C ILE A 112 2.41 -6.33 10.01
N LEU A 113 1.83 -7.47 9.63
CA LEU A 113 1.72 -7.89 8.24
C LEU A 113 0.32 -7.55 7.72
N ARG A 114 0.25 -6.66 6.75
CA ARG A 114 -0.95 -6.26 6.02
C ARG A 114 -1.12 -7.24 4.85
N ILE A 115 -1.99 -8.21 5.04
CA ILE A 115 -2.13 -9.36 4.14
C ILE A 115 -3.33 -9.14 3.23
N PHE A 116 -3.10 -9.06 1.93
CA PHE A 116 -4.13 -8.82 0.93
C PHE A 116 -4.06 -9.80 -0.24
N ASP A 117 -5.18 -9.96 -0.91
CA ASP A 117 -5.27 -10.51 -2.25
C ASP A 117 -5.99 -9.51 -3.15
N ALA A 118 -5.42 -9.20 -4.32
CA ALA A 118 -5.99 -8.19 -5.20
C ALA A 118 -7.37 -8.58 -5.73
N LEU A 119 -7.67 -9.87 -5.82
CA LEU A 119 -8.96 -10.44 -6.23
C LEU A 119 -9.93 -10.61 -5.05
N ASN A 120 -9.52 -10.28 -3.84
CA ASN A 120 -10.28 -10.51 -2.61
C ASN A 120 -10.62 -12.00 -2.37
N ASP A 121 -9.77 -12.92 -2.86
CA ASP A 121 -9.92 -14.34 -2.55
C ASP A 121 -9.28 -14.65 -1.18
N VAL A 122 -10.12 -14.75 -0.16
CA VAL A 122 -9.67 -14.98 1.23
C VAL A 122 -8.89 -16.29 1.40
N ARG A 123 -9.04 -17.26 0.48
CA ARG A 123 -8.27 -18.52 0.50
C ARG A 123 -6.78 -18.27 0.33
N ASN A 124 -6.42 -17.26 -0.48
CA ASN A 124 -5.04 -16.85 -0.71
C ASN A 124 -4.38 -16.16 0.50
N LEU A 125 -5.13 -15.84 1.54
CA LEU A 125 -4.64 -15.18 2.75
C LEU A 125 -4.33 -16.17 3.89
N GLN A 126 -4.88 -17.38 3.83
CA GLN A 126 -4.88 -18.33 4.95
C GLN A 126 -3.48 -18.68 5.44
N THR A 127 -2.58 -19.06 4.54
CA THR A 127 -1.21 -19.49 4.91
C THR A 127 -0.45 -18.33 5.52
N ALA A 128 -0.53 -17.13 4.94
CA ALA A 128 0.16 -15.95 5.45
C ALA A 128 -0.39 -15.51 6.83
N ILE A 129 -1.72 -15.55 7.03
CA ILE A 129 -2.35 -15.25 8.34
C ILE A 129 -1.87 -16.26 9.39
N LYS A 130 -1.97 -17.57 9.12
CA LYS A 130 -1.52 -18.62 10.03
C LYS A 130 -0.05 -18.48 10.39
N ALA A 131 0.82 -18.24 9.40
CA ALA A 131 2.24 -18.05 9.62
C ALA A 131 2.51 -16.80 10.48
N THR A 132 1.87 -15.66 10.20
CA THR A 132 2.01 -14.45 11.00
C THR A 132 1.65 -14.69 12.46
N LYS A 133 0.54 -15.37 12.72
CA LYS A 133 0.11 -15.73 14.08
C LYS A 133 1.08 -16.70 14.75
N LYS A 134 1.58 -17.69 14.00
CA LYS A 134 2.56 -18.68 14.49
C LYS A 134 3.84 -18.00 15.01
N TYR A 135 4.29 -16.93 14.34
CA TYR A 135 5.48 -16.18 14.74
C TYR A 135 5.17 -15.00 15.68
N GLY A 136 3.98 -14.96 16.30
CA GLY A 136 3.61 -14.00 17.34
C GLY A 136 3.47 -12.56 16.86
N LYS A 137 3.21 -12.35 15.57
CA LYS A 137 3.05 -11.03 14.96
C LYS A 137 1.59 -10.72 14.66
N HIS A 138 1.29 -9.45 14.41
CA HIS A 138 -0.05 -8.95 14.13
C HIS A 138 -0.41 -9.20 12.67
N ALA A 139 -1.47 -9.96 12.44
CA ALA A 139 -2.03 -10.20 11.13
C ALA A 139 -3.19 -9.22 10.87
N ARG A 140 -3.04 -8.32 9.89
CA ARG A 140 -4.11 -7.45 9.40
C ARG A 140 -4.59 -7.96 8.05
N GLY A 141 -5.84 -8.43 7.99
CA GLY A 141 -6.49 -8.83 6.74
C GLY A 141 -7.01 -7.60 6.00
N GLU A 142 -6.66 -7.44 4.72
CA GLU A 142 -7.06 -6.28 3.93
C GLU A 142 -8.24 -6.62 3.01
N LEU A 143 -9.22 -5.73 2.96
CA LEU A 143 -10.33 -5.72 2.01
C LEU A 143 -9.95 -4.76 0.87
N CYS A 144 -9.59 -5.27 -0.30
CA CYS A 144 -9.24 -4.45 -1.45
C CYS A 144 -10.49 -3.81 -2.03
N TYR A 145 -10.67 -2.50 -1.75
CA TYR A 145 -11.84 -1.78 -2.22
C TYR A 145 -11.77 -1.55 -3.73
N THR A 146 -12.87 -1.85 -4.38
CA THR A 146 -13.10 -1.58 -5.81
C THR A 146 -14.60 -1.43 -6.06
N ILE A 147 -14.97 -0.88 -7.21
CA ILE A 147 -16.36 -0.67 -7.61
C ILE A 147 -16.72 -1.66 -8.71
N SER A 148 -17.64 -2.57 -8.41
CA SER A 148 -18.22 -3.48 -9.40
C SER A 148 -19.56 -4.01 -8.90
N PRO A 149 -20.37 -4.69 -9.76
CA PRO A 149 -21.66 -5.26 -9.34
C PRO A 149 -21.55 -6.26 -8.17
N VAL A 150 -20.40 -6.92 -7.99
CA VAL A 150 -20.18 -7.92 -6.94
C VAL A 150 -19.53 -7.33 -5.67
N HIS A 151 -18.90 -6.15 -5.76
CA HIS A 151 -18.22 -5.50 -4.64
C HIS A 151 -19.14 -4.54 -3.89
N THR A 152 -20.15 -5.11 -3.24
CA THR A 152 -21.08 -4.37 -2.39
C THR A 152 -20.55 -4.24 -0.96
N VAL A 153 -21.02 -3.24 -0.21
CA VAL A 153 -20.71 -3.10 1.23
C VAL A 153 -21.02 -4.39 1.99
N ALA A 154 -22.16 -5.05 1.69
CA ALA A 154 -22.52 -6.30 2.33
C ALA A 154 -21.51 -7.43 2.08
N ASN A 155 -20.96 -7.53 0.87
CA ASN A 155 -19.94 -8.53 0.55
C ASN A 155 -18.61 -8.21 1.25
N PHE A 156 -18.17 -6.95 1.31
CA PHE A 156 -17.00 -6.56 2.09
C PHE A 156 -17.15 -6.85 3.59
N VAL A 157 -18.34 -6.59 4.14
CA VAL A 157 -18.64 -6.92 5.54
C VAL A 157 -18.56 -8.43 5.80
N LYS A 158 -19.11 -9.24 4.89
CA LYS A 158 -19.00 -10.71 4.96
C LYS A 158 -17.54 -11.17 4.96
N MET A 159 -16.71 -10.61 4.07
CA MET A 159 -15.28 -10.91 4.03
C MET A 159 -14.56 -10.48 5.33
N GLY A 160 -14.88 -9.31 5.88
CA GLY A 160 -14.32 -8.87 7.16
C GLY A 160 -14.61 -9.84 8.30
N VAL A 161 -15.84 -10.35 8.38
CA VAL A 161 -16.23 -11.40 9.34
C VAL A 161 -15.46 -12.70 9.12
N GLU A 162 -15.20 -13.06 7.86
CA GLU A 162 -14.44 -14.27 7.53
C GLU A 162 -12.97 -14.12 7.92
N LEU A 163 -12.34 -12.97 7.66
CA LEU A 163 -10.97 -12.68 8.06
C LEU A 163 -10.80 -12.66 9.59
N GLU A 164 -11.77 -12.11 10.34
CA GLU A 164 -11.76 -12.22 11.81
C GLU A 164 -11.80 -13.69 12.27
N LYS A 165 -12.67 -14.52 11.67
CA LYS A 165 -12.72 -15.97 11.97
C LYS A 165 -11.44 -16.71 11.60
N MET A 166 -10.70 -16.23 10.59
CA MET A 166 -9.38 -16.76 10.21
C MET A 166 -8.29 -16.41 11.23
N GLY A 167 -8.58 -15.53 12.20
CA GLY A 167 -7.66 -15.14 13.27
C GLY A 167 -6.89 -13.85 13.00
N CYS A 168 -7.35 -13.00 12.10
CA CYS A 168 -6.80 -11.66 11.96
C CYS A 168 -6.97 -10.84 13.24
N ASP A 169 -5.98 -10.03 13.56
CA ASP A 169 -5.99 -9.13 14.73
C ASP A 169 -6.65 -7.78 14.42
N SER A 170 -6.73 -7.42 13.16
CA SER A 170 -7.43 -6.23 12.65
C SER A 170 -7.81 -6.40 11.18
N ILE A 171 -8.71 -5.53 10.70
CA ILE A 171 -9.13 -5.45 9.30
C ILE A 171 -8.69 -4.11 8.72
N GLY A 172 -8.16 -4.15 7.50
CA GLY A 172 -7.92 -2.96 6.68
C GLY A 172 -8.94 -2.84 5.56
N ILE A 173 -9.51 -1.66 5.36
CA ILE A 173 -10.18 -1.29 4.12
C ILE A 173 -9.12 -0.62 3.27
N LYS A 174 -8.75 -1.25 2.14
CA LYS A 174 -7.64 -0.81 1.32
C LYS A 174 -8.12 -0.30 -0.03
N ASP A 175 -8.22 1.01 -0.15
CA ASP A 175 -8.53 1.71 -1.40
C ASP A 175 -7.23 2.19 -2.07
N MET A 176 -6.69 1.35 -2.91
CA MET A 176 -5.44 1.62 -3.64
C MET A 176 -5.62 2.63 -4.77
N SER A 177 -6.83 2.84 -5.24
CA SER A 177 -7.14 3.74 -6.36
C SER A 177 -7.54 5.15 -5.89
N GLY A 178 -7.93 5.31 -4.64
CA GLY A 178 -8.44 6.59 -4.12
C GLY A 178 -9.85 6.92 -4.60
N ILE A 179 -10.70 5.91 -4.74
CA ILE A 179 -12.06 6.02 -5.33
C ILE A 179 -13.17 5.83 -4.30
N ILE A 180 -12.85 5.50 -3.05
CA ILE A 180 -13.86 5.32 -2.01
C ILE A 180 -14.53 6.66 -1.68
N GLN A 181 -15.85 6.72 -1.89
CA GLN A 181 -16.64 7.90 -1.59
C GLN A 181 -16.88 8.01 -0.07
N PRO A 182 -16.99 9.23 0.49
CA PRO A 182 -17.19 9.45 1.93
C PRO A 182 -18.39 8.68 2.51
N GLN A 183 -19.51 8.66 1.81
CA GLN A 183 -20.71 7.92 2.25
C GLN A 183 -20.49 6.42 2.30
N ILE A 184 -19.76 5.88 1.33
CA ILE A 184 -19.42 4.44 1.30
C ILE A 184 -18.45 4.12 2.42
N ALA A 185 -17.43 4.95 2.66
CA ALA A 185 -16.49 4.79 3.77
C ALA A 185 -17.23 4.78 5.12
N TYR A 186 -18.17 5.72 5.31
CA TYR A 186 -19.01 5.76 6.51
C TYR A 186 -19.81 4.47 6.70
N HIS A 187 -20.57 4.07 5.69
CA HIS A 187 -21.44 2.88 5.77
C HIS A 187 -20.62 1.61 5.96
N MET A 188 -19.53 1.45 5.23
CA MET A 188 -18.68 0.25 5.32
C MET A 188 -18.06 0.10 6.71
N VAL A 189 -17.52 1.18 7.28
CA VAL A 189 -16.98 1.17 8.64
C VAL A 189 -18.08 0.89 9.67
N LYS A 190 -19.23 1.54 9.56
CA LYS A 190 -20.36 1.37 10.48
C LYS A 190 -20.88 -0.06 10.48
N GLU A 191 -21.05 -0.67 9.30
CA GLU A 191 -21.52 -2.05 9.18
C GLU A 191 -20.47 -3.05 9.70
N LEU A 192 -19.19 -2.86 9.39
CA LEU A 192 -18.11 -3.68 9.92
C LEU A 192 -18.06 -3.60 11.45
N LYS A 193 -18.10 -2.39 12.03
CA LYS A 193 -18.14 -2.19 13.49
C LYS A 193 -19.32 -2.90 14.18
N GLY A 194 -20.43 -3.07 13.48
CA GLY A 194 -21.59 -3.81 13.97
C GLY A 194 -21.45 -5.35 13.88
N LYS A 195 -20.43 -5.86 13.21
CA LYS A 195 -20.29 -7.30 12.90
C LYS A 195 -18.99 -7.93 13.40
N ILE A 196 -17.93 -7.15 13.56
CA ILE A 196 -16.61 -7.64 14.01
C ILE A 196 -16.18 -6.95 15.30
N GLY A 197 -15.41 -7.66 16.12
CA GLY A 197 -14.89 -7.18 17.42
C GLY A 197 -13.47 -6.61 17.34
N ILE A 198 -12.79 -6.78 16.21
CA ILE A 198 -11.39 -6.36 16.01
C ILE A 198 -11.30 -4.96 15.41
N PRO A 199 -10.14 -4.25 15.57
CA PRO A 199 -9.96 -2.90 15.04
C PRO A 199 -10.06 -2.82 13.52
N ILE A 200 -10.52 -1.67 13.02
CA ILE A 200 -10.63 -1.35 11.59
C ILE A 200 -9.69 -0.21 11.25
N THR A 201 -8.93 -0.37 10.19
CA THR A 201 -8.10 0.67 9.56
C THR A 201 -8.67 1.04 8.20
N LEU A 202 -8.72 2.33 7.85
CA LEU A 202 -8.98 2.77 6.48
C LEU A 202 -7.70 3.32 5.86
N HIS A 203 -7.36 2.78 4.70
CA HIS A 203 -6.31 3.24 3.81
C HIS A 203 -6.94 3.69 2.49
N THR A 204 -6.69 4.91 2.07
CA THR A 204 -7.06 5.39 0.74
C THR A 204 -6.01 6.33 0.19
N HIS A 205 -5.82 6.29 -1.12
CA HIS A 205 -5.05 7.30 -1.84
C HIS A 205 -5.93 8.55 -2.09
N ASP A 206 -5.31 9.70 -2.27
CA ASP A 206 -6.02 10.97 -2.49
C ASP A 206 -6.11 11.34 -3.99
N THR A 207 -5.98 10.34 -4.87
CA THR A 207 -5.89 10.53 -6.32
C THR A 207 -7.12 11.27 -6.88
N ALA A 208 -8.33 10.89 -6.48
CA ALA A 208 -9.56 11.60 -6.85
C ALA A 208 -9.85 12.83 -5.97
N GLY A 209 -8.98 13.17 -5.01
CA GLY A 209 -9.20 14.24 -4.04
C GLY A 209 -10.23 13.91 -2.96
N LEU A 210 -10.66 12.66 -2.86
CA LEU A 210 -11.70 12.21 -1.92
C LEU A 210 -11.14 11.71 -0.60
N GLY A 211 -9.84 11.42 -0.52
CA GLY A 211 -9.23 10.69 0.58
C GLY A 211 -9.46 11.32 1.96
N ALA A 212 -9.22 12.62 2.10
CA ALA A 212 -9.42 13.30 3.37
C ALA A 212 -10.90 13.33 3.80
N ALA A 213 -11.83 13.55 2.87
CA ALA A 213 -13.27 13.55 3.15
C ALA A 213 -13.75 12.14 3.54
N SER A 214 -13.23 11.10 2.88
CA SER A 214 -13.54 9.70 3.20
C SER A 214 -13.00 9.30 4.57
N TYR A 215 -11.82 9.81 4.97
CA TYR A 215 -11.30 9.63 6.32
C TYR A 215 -12.17 10.28 7.37
N LEU A 216 -12.62 11.53 7.17
CA LEU A 216 -13.53 12.20 8.11
C LEU A 216 -14.82 11.40 8.30
N ALA A 217 -15.44 10.97 7.21
CA ALA A 217 -16.66 10.17 7.26
C ALA A 217 -16.45 8.82 7.99
N ALA A 218 -15.31 8.15 7.75
CA ALA A 218 -14.94 6.91 8.44
C ALA A 218 -14.67 7.14 9.94
N ILE A 219 -14.05 8.27 10.30
CA ILE A 219 -13.81 8.66 11.70
C ILE A 219 -15.12 8.89 12.44
N ASP A 220 -16.09 9.54 11.81
CA ASP A 220 -17.45 9.71 12.34
C ASP A 220 -18.17 8.35 12.52
N ALA A 221 -17.94 7.41 11.61
CA ALA A 221 -18.47 6.05 11.70
C ALA A 221 -17.76 5.17 12.75
N GLY A 222 -16.63 5.63 13.31
CA GLY A 222 -15.92 4.94 14.39
C GLY A 222 -14.71 4.09 13.94
N VAL A 223 -14.11 4.34 12.77
CA VAL A 223 -12.84 3.69 12.37
C VAL A 223 -11.78 3.86 13.45
N ASP A 224 -10.96 2.85 13.70
CA ASP A 224 -9.95 2.91 14.77
C ASP A 224 -8.67 3.60 14.32
N CYS A 225 -8.29 3.41 13.06
CA CYS A 225 -7.05 3.96 12.50
C CYS A 225 -7.27 4.43 11.06
N VAL A 226 -6.51 5.45 10.63
CA VAL A 226 -6.37 5.85 9.22
C VAL A 226 -4.90 5.92 8.84
N GLU A 227 -4.59 5.76 7.56
CA GLU A 227 -3.22 5.79 7.06
C GLU A 227 -2.93 7.12 6.38
N VAL A 228 -1.93 7.82 6.86
CA VAL A 228 -1.54 9.16 6.41
C VAL A 228 -0.09 9.16 5.94
N SER A 229 0.30 10.18 5.19
CA SER A 229 1.69 10.38 4.81
C SER A 229 2.18 11.76 5.26
N ILE A 230 3.35 12.19 4.81
CA ILE A 230 3.93 13.51 5.09
C ILE A 230 4.30 14.15 3.75
N VAL A 231 3.89 15.41 3.55
CA VAL A 231 4.30 16.18 2.36
C VAL A 231 5.83 16.30 2.29
N PRO A 232 6.41 16.25 1.07
CA PRO A 232 5.76 16.17 -0.25
C PRO A 232 5.37 14.76 -0.71
N PHE A 233 5.57 13.72 0.10
CA PHE A 233 5.19 12.33 -0.21
C PHE A 233 3.74 12.01 0.21
N ALA A 234 2.86 13.00 0.24
CA ALA A 234 1.45 12.89 0.61
C ALA A 234 0.54 13.55 -0.43
N ASN A 235 -0.76 13.27 -0.36
CA ASN A 235 -1.80 13.74 -1.26
C ASN A 235 -1.63 13.23 -2.71
N GLY A 236 -2.48 13.67 -3.64
CA GLY A 236 -2.44 13.19 -5.03
C GLY A 236 -2.46 11.67 -5.10
N THR A 237 -1.49 11.06 -5.77
CA THR A 237 -1.40 9.58 -5.87
C THR A 237 -0.98 8.89 -4.57
N SER A 238 -0.70 9.63 -3.49
CA SER A 238 -0.38 9.12 -2.16
C SER A 238 -1.55 9.28 -1.18
N GLN A 239 -1.33 8.99 0.10
CA GLN A 239 -2.32 9.13 1.16
C GLN A 239 -2.46 10.60 1.60
N PRO A 240 -3.59 10.99 2.22
CA PRO A 240 -3.77 12.31 2.80
C PRO A 240 -2.65 12.70 3.76
N ASP A 241 -2.23 13.97 3.70
CA ASP A 241 -1.18 14.51 4.57
C ASP A 241 -1.58 14.56 6.04
N THR A 242 -0.64 14.24 6.91
CA THR A 242 -0.81 14.23 8.36
C THR A 242 -1.27 15.59 8.91
N GLN A 243 -0.61 16.69 8.54
CA GLN A 243 -0.95 18.03 9.04
C GLN A 243 -2.32 18.48 8.54
N ARG A 244 -2.63 18.19 7.27
CA ARG A 244 -3.97 18.44 6.69
C ARG A 244 -5.06 17.71 7.47
N MET A 245 -4.84 16.43 7.81
CA MET A 245 -5.81 15.67 8.58
C MET A 245 -5.97 16.20 10.00
N LEU A 246 -4.91 16.65 10.66
CA LEU A 246 -5.00 17.28 11.99
C LEU A 246 -5.81 18.59 11.94
N ALA A 247 -5.59 19.42 10.92
CA ALA A 247 -6.36 20.66 10.74
C ALA A 247 -7.84 20.38 10.48
N LEU A 248 -8.17 19.37 9.66
CA LEU A 248 -9.54 18.96 9.40
C LEU A 248 -10.25 18.36 10.63
N LEU A 249 -9.49 17.81 11.56
CA LEU A 249 -10.01 17.25 12.82
C LEU A 249 -9.95 18.24 13.99
N GLU A 250 -9.54 19.48 13.77
CA GLU A 250 -9.51 20.48 14.84
C GLU A 250 -10.89 20.66 15.47
N GLY A 251 -10.98 20.55 16.80
CA GLY A 251 -12.26 20.55 17.53
C GLY A 251 -13.05 19.25 17.49
N HIS A 252 -12.65 18.26 16.68
CA HIS A 252 -13.30 16.95 16.66
C HIS A 252 -12.94 16.13 17.91
N PRO A 253 -13.90 15.46 18.59
CA PRO A 253 -13.65 14.71 19.84
C PRO A 253 -12.67 13.54 19.71
N ARG A 254 -12.39 13.12 18.49
CA ARG A 254 -11.44 12.05 18.17
C ARG A 254 -10.13 12.58 17.55
N CYS A 255 -9.87 13.89 17.55
CA CYS A 255 -8.64 14.48 17.05
C CYS A 255 -7.43 13.92 17.82
N PRO A 256 -6.42 13.32 17.17
CA PRO A 256 -5.19 12.90 17.84
C PRO A 256 -4.29 14.12 18.10
N LYS A 257 -3.34 13.96 19.02
CA LYS A 257 -2.35 14.99 19.33
C LYS A 257 -0.99 14.59 18.75
N PHE A 258 -0.42 15.47 17.97
CA PHE A 258 0.92 15.33 17.42
C PHE A 258 1.76 16.59 17.71
N ASP A 259 3.07 16.41 17.79
CA ASP A 259 4.04 17.49 17.88
C ASP A 259 4.19 18.17 16.51
N THR A 260 3.61 19.36 16.38
CA THR A 260 3.58 20.11 15.11
C THR A 260 4.97 20.65 14.71
N GLU A 261 5.87 20.88 15.66
CA GLU A 261 7.24 21.31 15.37
C GLU A 261 8.05 20.16 14.77
N LYS A 262 7.89 18.94 15.31
CA LYS A 262 8.48 17.73 14.73
C LYS A 262 7.91 17.43 13.35
N LEU A 263 6.60 17.61 13.13
CA LEU A 263 5.99 17.47 11.80
C LEU A 263 6.58 18.48 10.80
N ALA A 264 6.79 19.72 11.20
CA ALA A 264 7.42 20.73 10.35
C ALA A 264 8.87 20.34 9.98
N LYS A 265 9.65 19.85 10.94
CA LYS A 265 11.01 19.34 10.67
C LYS A 265 11.01 18.17 9.71
N LEU A 266 10.09 17.21 9.87
CA LEU A 266 9.95 16.07 8.95
C LEU A 266 9.59 16.53 7.54
N ARG A 267 8.66 17.48 7.40
CA ARG A 267 8.30 18.06 6.12
C ARG A 267 9.51 18.72 5.45
N ASP A 268 10.21 19.58 6.17
CA ASP A 268 11.38 20.31 5.64
C ASP A 268 12.50 19.35 5.22
N TYR A 269 12.71 18.26 5.97
CA TYR A 269 13.63 17.19 5.60
C TYR A 269 13.19 16.49 4.30
N PHE A 270 11.93 16.05 4.23
CA PHE A 270 11.42 15.34 3.06
C PHE A 270 11.32 16.21 1.81
N GLU A 271 11.19 17.54 1.94
CA GLU A 271 11.32 18.48 0.83
C GLU A 271 12.71 18.39 0.16
N GLY A 272 13.77 18.24 0.97
CA GLY A 272 15.13 18.01 0.48
C GLY A 272 15.22 16.69 -0.30
N VAL A 273 14.75 15.61 0.30
CA VAL A 273 14.72 14.27 -0.33
C VAL A 273 13.91 14.25 -1.63
N TYR A 274 12.76 14.93 -1.65
CA TYR A 274 11.91 15.01 -2.84
C TYR A 274 12.61 15.70 -4.01
N LYS A 275 13.35 16.78 -3.74
CA LYS A 275 14.16 17.48 -4.74
C LYS A 275 15.24 16.57 -5.32
N GLU A 276 15.91 15.78 -4.50
CA GLU A 276 16.90 14.78 -4.95
C GLU A 276 16.26 13.71 -5.85
N LEU A 277 15.01 13.34 -5.58
CA LEU A 277 14.24 12.36 -6.34
C LEU A 277 13.48 12.95 -7.54
N SER A 278 13.68 14.24 -7.89
CA SER A 278 12.89 14.97 -8.90
C SER A 278 12.81 14.29 -10.27
N LYS A 279 13.84 13.53 -10.65
CA LYS A 279 13.83 12.75 -11.91
C LYS A 279 12.85 11.57 -11.92
N PHE A 280 12.34 11.16 -10.74
CA PHE A 280 11.39 10.07 -10.58
C PHE A 280 10.00 10.56 -10.17
N THR A 281 9.84 11.86 -9.91
CA THR A 281 8.56 12.48 -9.58
C THR A 281 7.88 13.00 -10.85
N SER A 282 6.58 13.25 -10.75
CA SER A 282 5.80 13.84 -11.85
C SER A 282 4.76 14.79 -11.27
N PRO A 283 4.59 15.99 -11.84
CA PRO A 283 3.50 16.90 -11.46
C PRO A 283 2.11 16.27 -11.58
N ALA A 284 1.96 15.25 -12.43
CA ALA A 284 0.72 14.49 -12.55
C ALA A 284 0.40 13.68 -11.28
N ASN A 285 1.41 13.27 -10.49
CA ASN A 285 1.20 12.55 -9.25
C ASN A 285 0.70 13.45 -8.11
N GLU A 286 0.91 14.76 -8.23
CA GLU A 286 0.53 15.76 -7.22
C GLU A 286 -0.88 16.31 -7.44
N ARG A 287 -1.46 16.09 -8.64
CA ARG A 287 -2.75 16.64 -9.02
C ARG A 287 -3.88 15.67 -8.69
N VAL A 288 -5.03 16.26 -8.39
CA VAL A 288 -6.28 15.51 -8.38
C VAL A 288 -6.61 15.07 -9.81
N ASP A 289 -6.91 13.79 -9.96
CA ASP A 289 -7.34 13.17 -11.21
C ASP A 289 -8.71 12.51 -10.99
N SER A 290 -9.78 13.19 -11.41
CA SER A 290 -11.15 12.67 -11.27
C SER A 290 -11.46 11.52 -12.25
N ASP A 291 -10.68 11.38 -13.33
CA ASP A 291 -10.90 10.32 -14.31
C ASP A 291 -10.57 8.93 -13.75
N ILE A 292 -9.82 8.88 -12.63
CA ILE A 292 -9.60 7.62 -11.89
C ILE A 292 -10.90 6.96 -11.43
N LEU A 293 -11.97 7.74 -11.24
CA LEU A 293 -13.31 7.20 -10.92
C LEU A 293 -13.87 6.38 -12.10
N ILE A 294 -13.33 6.53 -13.29
CA ILE A 294 -13.70 5.81 -14.50
C ILE A 294 -12.80 4.60 -14.70
N TYR A 295 -11.47 4.77 -14.80
CA TYR A 295 -10.55 3.68 -15.11
C TYR A 295 -10.03 2.89 -13.89
N GLN A 296 -10.21 3.38 -12.68
CA GLN A 296 -9.97 2.70 -11.39
C GLN A 296 -8.56 2.11 -11.21
N VAL A 297 -7.53 2.65 -11.86
CA VAL A 297 -6.14 2.18 -11.76
C VAL A 297 -5.43 2.85 -10.60
N PRO A 298 -4.82 2.10 -9.65
CA PRO A 298 -4.12 2.68 -8.52
C PRO A 298 -3.01 3.66 -8.89
N GLY A 299 -2.89 4.76 -8.13
CA GLY A 299 -1.89 5.82 -8.37
C GLY A 299 -0.45 5.32 -8.42
N GLY A 300 -0.06 4.41 -7.53
CA GLY A 300 1.26 3.78 -7.56
C GLY A 300 1.51 2.92 -8.81
N MET A 301 0.46 2.29 -9.36
CA MET A 301 0.55 1.56 -10.63
C MET A 301 0.63 2.52 -11.83
N LEU A 302 -0.12 3.62 -11.82
CA LEU A 302 -0.06 4.65 -12.86
C LEU A 302 1.34 5.25 -12.97
N SER A 303 1.97 5.54 -11.83
CA SER A 303 3.34 6.07 -11.78
C SER A 303 4.35 5.09 -12.40
N ASN A 304 4.28 3.82 -12.02
CA ASN A 304 5.14 2.78 -12.59
C ASN A 304 4.86 2.57 -14.07
N PHE A 305 3.59 2.57 -14.46
CA PHE A 305 3.17 2.42 -15.84
C PHE A 305 3.71 3.53 -16.76
N ARG A 306 3.55 4.80 -16.35
CA ARG A 306 4.12 5.93 -17.08
C ARG A 306 5.63 5.79 -17.26
N THR A 307 6.34 5.34 -16.22
CA THR A 307 7.78 5.13 -16.26
C THR A 307 8.14 4.04 -17.27
N GLN A 308 7.45 2.90 -17.24
CA GLN A 308 7.68 1.80 -18.17
C GLN A 308 7.41 2.18 -19.62
N LEU A 309 6.29 2.87 -19.91
CA LEU A 309 6.00 3.36 -21.27
C LEU A 309 7.05 4.36 -21.75
N LYS A 310 7.53 5.23 -20.85
CA LYS A 310 8.60 6.18 -21.18
C LYS A 310 9.92 5.46 -21.51
N GLU A 311 10.29 4.44 -20.74
CA GLU A 311 11.47 3.61 -20.98
C GLU A 311 11.38 2.84 -22.31
N GLN A 312 10.18 2.50 -22.75
CA GLN A 312 9.90 1.83 -24.03
C GLN A 312 9.66 2.80 -25.21
N GLY A 313 9.71 4.10 -24.97
CA GLY A 313 9.46 5.11 -26.02
C GLY A 313 8.00 5.23 -26.46
N MET A 314 7.04 4.72 -25.64
CA MET A 314 5.60 4.66 -25.94
C MET A 314 4.76 5.59 -25.04
N SER A 315 5.30 6.71 -24.59
CA SER A 315 4.60 7.64 -23.68
C SER A 315 3.28 8.17 -24.26
N ASP A 316 3.16 8.26 -25.58
CA ASP A 316 1.97 8.69 -26.31
C ASP A 316 0.80 7.69 -26.22
N LYS A 317 1.05 6.44 -25.89
CA LYS A 317 0.05 5.38 -25.77
C LYS A 317 -0.66 5.37 -24.40
N PHE A 318 -0.17 6.13 -23.43
CA PHE A 318 -0.66 6.10 -22.05
C PHE A 318 -2.18 6.32 -21.93
N ASP A 319 -2.69 7.40 -22.53
CA ASP A 319 -4.11 7.75 -22.46
C ASP A 319 -5.00 6.77 -23.25
N ALA A 320 -4.50 6.20 -24.35
CA ALA A 320 -5.20 5.19 -25.12
C ALA A 320 -5.40 3.91 -24.29
N VAL A 321 -4.33 3.44 -23.64
CA VAL A 321 -4.41 2.25 -22.78
C VAL A 321 -5.35 2.46 -21.59
N LEU A 322 -5.34 3.63 -20.95
CA LEU A 322 -6.27 3.90 -19.85
C LEU A 322 -7.74 3.84 -20.27
N LYS A 323 -8.06 4.30 -21.48
CA LYS A 323 -9.42 4.24 -22.02
C LYS A 323 -9.90 2.83 -22.33
N GLU A 324 -9.00 1.92 -22.67
CA GLU A 324 -9.29 0.51 -22.94
C GLU A 324 -9.65 -0.30 -21.68
N ILE A 325 -9.16 0.14 -20.49
CA ILE A 325 -9.33 -0.62 -19.25
C ILE A 325 -10.80 -0.79 -18.84
N PRO A 326 -11.68 0.24 -18.88
CA PRO A 326 -13.09 0.09 -18.51
C PRO A 326 -13.91 -0.74 -19.51
N ASP A 327 -13.54 -0.74 -20.78
CA ASP A 327 -14.36 -1.34 -21.86
C ASP A 327 -14.19 -2.85 -22.00
N ARG A 328 -13.28 -3.47 -21.25
CA ARG A 328 -13.00 -4.91 -21.30
C ARG A 328 -13.43 -5.74 -20.07
N PRO A 329 -14.60 -5.51 -19.46
CA PRO A 329 -15.03 -6.30 -18.31
C PRO A 329 -15.41 -7.74 -18.65
N GLY A 330 -15.55 -8.08 -19.91
CA GLY A 330 -16.06 -9.38 -20.37
C GLY A 330 -15.01 -10.40 -20.82
N GLY A 331 -13.76 -9.99 -21.04
CA GLY A 331 -12.69 -10.89 -21.54
C GLY A 331 -11.94 -11.65 -20.44
N ALA A 332 -12.02 -11.21 -19.21
CA ALA A 332 -11.26 -11.76 -18.08
C ALA A 332 -12.13 -12.08 -16.84
N GLY A 333 -13.42 -12.35 -17.02
CA GLY A 333 -14.35 -12.56 -15.92
C GLY A 333 -14.63 -11.28 -15.11
N LEU A 334 -15.81 -11.14 -14.54
CA LEU A 334 -16.21 -10.09 -13.59
C LEU A 334 -15.46 -10.26 -12.25
N ASP A 335 -14.17 -10.41 -12.30
CA ASP A 335 -13.38 -10.58 -11.10
C ASP A 335 -13.05 -9.20 -10.55
N SER A 336 -13.19 -9.15 -9.32
CA SER A 336 -12.87 -8.22 -8.27
C SER A 336 -11.69 -7.27 -8.48
N ALA A 337 -11.03 -7.36 -9.59
CA ALA A 337 -9.67 -6.93 -9.62
C ALA A 337 -9.40 -5.93 -10.70
N GLY A 338 -9.82 -4.77 -10.50
CA GLY A 338 -9.18 -3.65 -11.17
C GLY A 338 -7.65 -3.64 -11.05
N HIS A 339 -7.05 -4.52 -10.22
CA HIS A 339 -5.66 -4.44 -9.82
C HIS A 339 -4.76 -5.58 -10.30
N ALA A 340 -5.22 -6.84 -10.27
CA ALA A 340 -4.41 -7.96 -10.78
C ALA A 340 -4.45 -8.01 -12.30
N HIS A 341 -5.58 -7.67 -12.90
CA HIS A 341 -5.74 -7.71 -14.33
C HIS A 341 -5.21 -6.51 -15.11
N VAL A 342 -4.75 -5.43 -14.46
CA VAL A 342 -3.99 -4.43 -15.23
C VAL A 342 -2.75 -5.08 -15.83
N ALA A 343 -2.01 -5.88 -15.09
CA ALA A 343 -0.88 -6.63 -15.63
C ALA A 343 -1.33 -7.70 -16.64
N ASP A 344 -2.39 -8.47 -16.34
CA ASP A 344 -2.92 -9.53 -17.23
C ASP A 344 -3.67 -8.96 -18.43
N ARG A 345 -4.38 -7.84 -18.29
CA ARG A 345 -5.00 -7.10 -19.40
C ARG A 345 -3.97 -6.52 -20.36
N TRP A 346 -2.79 -6.20 -19.86
CA TRP A 346 -1.66 -5.83 -20.70
C TRP A 346 -1.23 -6.95 -21.63
N HIS A 347 -1.29 -8.20 -21.15
CA HIS A 347 -0.97 -9.36 -21.95
C HIS A 347 -2.10 -9.79 -22.91
N ALA A 348 -3.37 -9.48 -22.57
CA ALA A 348 -4.53 -9.85 -23.37
C ALA A 348 -4.98 -8.81 -24.40
N GLY A 349 -4.46 -7.57 -24.34
CA GLY A 349 -4.77 -6.46 -25.28
C GLY A 349 -3.90 -6.40 -26.51
N ASP A 350 -3.07 -7.39 -26.75
CA ASP A 350 -1.92 -7.34 -27.64
C ASP A 350 -2.22 -7.22 -29.14
N ASP A 351 -3.40 -7.62 -29.58
CA ASP A 351 -3.69 -7.67 -31.03
C ASP A 351 -4.19 -6.34 -31.62
N GLU A 352 -4.67 -5.40 -30.79
CA GLU A 352 -5.22 -4.13 -31.31
C GLU A 352 -4.37 -2.88 -31.00
N CYS A 353 -3.49 -2.93 -30.00
CA CYS A 353 -2.66 -1.78 -29.61
C CYS A 353 -1.18 -1.87 -29.98
N GLU A 354 -0.71 -2.90 -30.67
CA GLU A 354 0.70 -3.18 -30.98
C GLU A 354 1.65 -3.17 -29.74
N VAL A 355 1.11 -3.29 -28.53
CA VAL A 355 1.89 -3.49 -27.32
C VAL A 355 2.16 -5.00 -27.20
N ARG A 356 3.20 -5.48 -27.87
CA ARG A 356 3.61 -6.89 -27.76
C ARG A 356 3.95 -7.24 -26.31
N PRO A 357 3.60 -8.45 -25.83
CA PRO A 357 4.08 -8.95 -24.53
C PRO A 357 5.61 -8.86 -24.51
N LEU A 358 6.15 -8.47 -23.37
CA LEU A 358 7.58 -8.58 -23.14
C LEU A 358 7.96 -10.07 -23.03
N GLU A 359 7.99 -10.79 -24.16
CA GLU A 359 8.54 -12.16 -24.19
C GLU A 359 10.01 -12.21 -23.78
N ASN A 360 10.69 -11.06 -23.77
CA ASN A 360 12.10 -10.94 -23.38
C ASN A 360 12.36 -10.01 -22.19
N GLY A 361 11.33 -9.57 -21.46
CA GLY A 361 11.45 -8.57 -20.39
C GLY A 361 11.19 -9.07 -18.98
N LEU A 362 10.94 -10.35 -18.76
CA LEU A 362 11.15 -10.94 -17.45
C LEU A 362 12.66 -10.87 -17.19
N PRO A 363 13.11 -10.10 -16.18
CA PRO A 363 14.51 -10.18 -15.79
C PRO A 363 14.81 -11.66 -15.55
N ALA A 364 15.93 -12.10 -16.07
CA ALA A 364 16.47 -13.41 -15.79
C ALA A 364 16.14 -13.79 -14.35
N ARG A 365 15.75 -15.06 -14.15
CA ARG A 365 15.54 -15.68 -12.83
C ARG A 365 16.42 -15.01 -11.80
N PRO A 366 15.97 -14.72 -10.57
CA PRO A 366 16.74 -13.98 -9.57
C PRO A 366 18.20 -14.46 -9.62
N GLY A 367 19.07 -13.59 -10.08
CA GLY A 367 20.46 -13.92 -10.26
C GLY A 367 21.10 -14.23 -8.90
N HIS A 368 22.37 -14.59 -8.89
CA HIS A 368 23.16 -14.89 -7.69
C HIS A 368 22.91 -13.92 -6.51
N ARG A 369 22.65 -12.63 -6.78
CA ARG A 369 22.36 -11.61 -5.76
C ARG A 369 21.07 -11.86 -4.99
N ALA A 370 20.00 -12.29 -5.64
CA ALA A 370 18.76 -12.59 -4.94
C ALA A 370 18.88 -13.82 -4.04
N ARG A 371 19.68 -14.83 -4.45
CA ARG A 371 19.99 -16.00 -3.62
C ARG A 371 20.81 -15.62 -2.39
N GLN A 372 21.74 -14.68 -2.52
CA GLN A 372 22.58 -14.20 -1.43
C GLN A 372 21.76 -13.42 -0.40
N VAL A 373 20.85 -12.56 -0.85
CA VAL A 373 19.91 -11.84 0.02
C VAL A 373 19.07 -12.78 0.89
N TRP A 374 18.65 -13.92 0.34
CA TRP A 374 17.92 -14.95 1.10
C TRP A 374 18.81 -15.69 2.11
N ALA A 375 20.08 -15.90 1.78
CA ALA A 375 21.06 -16.51 2.69
C ALA A 375 21.38 -15.59 3.86
N ASP A 376 21.55 -14.30 3.59
CA ASP A 376 21.87 -13.26 4.59
C ASP A 376 20.67 -12.88 5.50
N ALA A 377 19.46 -13.31 5.15
CA ALA A 377 18.26 -13.09 5.97
C ALA A 377 18.17 -14.02 7.18
N ARG A 378 19.01 -15.04 7.28
CA ARG A 378 19.07 -15.92 8.45
C ARG A 378 19.77 -15.18 9.59
N PRO A 379 19.18 -15.08 10.79
CA PRO A 379 19.90 -14.63 11.97
C PRO A 379 21.00 -15.65 12.30
N ASP A 380 22.14 -15.17 12.73
CA ASP A 380 23.25 -16.00 13.27
C ASP A 380 22.80 -16.81 14.48
#